data_575c8c6c746393f67e8358ae668be26f
#
_entry.id   575c8c6c746393f67e8358ae668be26f
#
_cell.length_a   1.000
_cell.length_b   1.000
_cell.length_c   1.000
_cell.angle_alpha   90.00
_cell.angle_beta   90.00
_cell.angle_gamma   90.00
#
_symmetry.space_group_name_H-M   'P 1'
#
loop_
_entity.id
_entity.type
_entity.pdbx_description
1 polymer ?
#
loop_
_entity_poly.entity_id
_entity_poly.type
_entity_poly.pdbx_seq_one_letter_code
_entity_poly.pdbx_strand_id
1 'polypeptide(L)'
;MDLRQEAGRRPAGRGNSMQIKDFTISNLFDLNETIAAELFEGKTYPWEVLKDISDFIIALGNKLPEDRFEKRGDNIWVAKSATVFDSAYIGGPCIIDENATVRQCAFIRGSAIVGNGTTVGNSTELKNVVLFNKVEVPHYNYVGDSVLGFHAHMGAGSITSNVKADKKNVVIHCGEENMETGLRKIGAMLGDWADIGCNSVLNPGTIIGRHTNLYPLSMVRGCVPAYHIYKDKDNIVEKITD
;
A
#
# COMPACT_ATOMS: atom_id res chain seq x y z
N MET A 1 56.55 15.99 -10.98
CA MET A 1 55.94 16.62 -9.79
C MET A 1 54.43 16.42 -9.88
N ASP A 2 53.99 15.33 -9.26
CA ASP A 2 52.63 14.77 -9.44
C ASP A 2 51.80 15.23 -8.23
N LEU A 3 50.81 16.13 -8.48
CA LEU A 3 49.91 16.64 -7.48
C LEU A 3 48.54 16.00 -7.72
N ARG A 4 48.35 14.73 -7.28
CA ARG A 4 47.01 14.16 -7.11
C ARG A 4 46.43 14.75 -5.83
N GLN A 5 45.46 15.66 -6.00
CA GLN A 5 44.61 16.15 -4.91
C GLN A 5 43.73 15.01 -4.43
N GLU A 6 43.94 14.58 -3.19
CA GLU A 6 43.03 13.75 -2.43
C GLU A 6 41.72 14.50 -2.21
N ALA A 7 40.66 14.11 -2.93
CA ALA A 7 39.32 14.54 -2.64
C ALA A 7 38.88 13.89 -1.32
N GLY A 8 38.88 14.68 -0.25
CA GLY A 8 38.45 14.25 1.07
C GLY A 8 37.04 13.67 1.05
N ARG A 9 36.94 12.39 1.39
CA ARG A 9 35.65 11.75 1.75
C ARG A 9 35.09 12.49 2.96
N ARG A 10 34.00 13.24 2.77
CA ARG A 10 33.21 13.69 3.90
C ARG A 10 32.75 12.45 4.68
N PRO A 11 32.90 12.39 6.01
CA PRO A 11 32.34 11.32 6.80
C PRO A 11 30.83 11.36 6.62
N ALA A 12 30.22 10.23 6.27
CA ALA A 12 28.78 10.07 6.27
C ALA A 12 28.26 10.51 7.64
N GLY A 13 27.45 11.57 7.65
CA GLY A 13 26.77 12.01 8.86
C GLY A 13 26.05 10.80 9.44
N ARG A 14 26.09 10.64 10.76
CA ARG A 14 25.28 9.66 11.49
C ARG A 14 23.82 10.07 11.30
N GLY A 15 23.20 9.66 10.17
CA GLY A 15 21.76 9.69 10.02
C GLY A 15 21.17 8.82 11.11
N ASN A 16 20.12 9.28 11.79
CA ASN A 16 19.34 8.45 12.68
C ASN A 16 19.05 7.12 11.97
N SER A 17 19.48 6.01 12.56
CA SER A 17 19.18 4.68 12.02
C SER A 17 17.67 4.53 11.93
N MET A 18 17.15 4.18 10.76
CA MET A 18 15.74 3.94 10.50
C MET A 18 15.22 2.88 11.50
N GLN A 19 14.11 3.17 12.15
CA GLN A 19 13.52 2.33 13.19
C GLN A 19 12.08 1.97 12.86
N ILE A 20 11.58 0.85 13.37
CA ILE A 20 10.20 0.39 13.11
C ILE A 20 9.17 1.43 13.59
N LYS A 21 9.44 2.14 14.68
CA LYS A 21 8.57 3.21 15.18
C LYS A 21 8.35 4.38 14.21
N ASP A 22 9.21 4.50 13.19
CA ASP A 22 9.06 5.53 12.16
C ASP A 22 7.95 5.19 11.16
N PHE A 23 7.43 3.95 11.21
CA PHE A 23 6.42 3.42 10.29
C PHE A 23 5.09 3.07 10.99
N THR A 24 4.71 3.85 11.98
CA THR A 24 3.39 3.77 12.60
C THR A 24 2.29 4.25 11.64
N ILE A 25 1.04 3.91 11.93
CA ILE A 25 -0.13 4.37 11.17
C ILE A 25 -0.11 5.90 11.04
N SER A 26 0.12 6.63 12.13
CA SER A 26 0.15 8.11 12.12
C SER A 26 1.28 8.71 11.29
N ASN A 27 2.40 8.00 11.14
CA ASN A 27 3.52 8.43 10.32
C ASN A 27 3.33 8.10 8.83
N LEU A 28 2.48 7.12 8.52
CA LEU A 28 2.26 6.67 7.15
C LEU A 28 0.99 7.24 6.52
N PHE A 29 -0.08 7.47 7.30
CA PHE A 29 -1.41 7.72 6.75
C PHE A 29 -2.09 8.94 7.35
N ASP A 30 -2.81 9.68 6.53
CA ASP A 30 -3.86 10.60 6.95
C ASP A 30 -5.19 9.84 7.00
N LEU A 31 -5.67 9.52 8.19
CA LEU A 31 -6.90 8.76 8.37
C LEU A 31 -8.18 9.53 7.97
N ASN A 32 -8.10 10.84 7.69
CA ASN A 32 -9.21 11.58 7.09
C ASN A 32 -9.42 11.22 5.61
N GLU A 33 -8.46 10.58 5.00
CA GLU A 33 -8.46 10.19 3.58
C GLU A 33 -8.87 8.73 3.36
N THR A 34 -9.74 8.21 4.22
CA THR A 34 -10.30 6.86 4.06
C THR A 34 -11.66 6.71 4.77
N ILE A 35 -12.57 5.99 4.16
CA ILE A 35 -13.82 5.55 4.80
C ILE A 35 -13.55 4.51 5.92
N ALA A 36 -12.35 3.94 5.97
CA ALA A 36 -11.96 2.88 6.90
C ALA A 36 -11.23 3.39 8.15
N ALA A 37 -11.33 4.66 8.52
CA ALA A 37 -10.59 5.24 9.64
C ALA A 37 -10.78 4.45 10.96
N GLU A 38 -12.00 4.03 11.28
CA GLU A 38 -12.33 3.27 12.50
C GLU A 38 -11.61 1.91 12.57
N LEU A 39 -11.22 1.32 11.42
CA LEU A 39 -10.47 0.05 11.38
C LEU A 39 -9.09 0.18 12.04
N PHE A 40 -8.53 1.38 12.03
CA PHE A 40 -7.19 1.67 12.55
C PHE A 40 -7.18 2.06 14.03
N GLU A 41 -8.35 2.25 14.66
CA GLU A 41 -8.44 2.61 16.07
C GLU A 41 -7.80 1.56 16.98
N GLY A 42 -6.99 2.03 17.94
CA GLY A 42 -6.27 1.17 18.87
C GLY A 42 -5.13 0.35 18.27
N LYS A 43 -4.80 0.56 17.00
CA LYS A 43 -3.66 -0.07 16.31
C LYS A 43 -2.46 0.88 16.26
N THR A 44 -1.27 0.33 16.27
CA THR A 44 -0.02 1.08 16.13
C THR A 44 0.55 0.97 14.74
N TYR A 45 0.53 -0.25 14.18
CA TYR A 45 1.14 -0.54 12.89
C TYR A 45 0.11 -0.96 11.86
N PRO A 46 0.31 -0.60 10.57
CA PRO A 46 -0.70 -0.81 9.54
C PRO A 46 -1.04 -2.27 9.25
N TRP A 47 -0.12 -3.20 9.42
CA TRP A 47 -0.40 -4.63 9.19
C TRP A 47 -1.32 -5.26 10.25
N GLU A 48 -1.52 -4.61 11.39
CA GLU A 48 -2.39 -5.10 12.45
C GLU A 48 -3.87 -5.12 12.02
N VAL A 49 -4.25 -4.32 11.03
CA VAL A 49 -5.63 -4.28 10.51
C VAL A 49 -5.98 -5.45 9.60
N LEU A 50 -4.99 -6.12 9.01
CA LEU A 50 -5.21 -7.08 7.92
C LEU A 50 -6.16 -8.23 8.27
N LYS A 51 -6.17 -8.66 9.51
CA LYS A 51 -7.04 -9.73 10.02
C LYS A 51 -8.49 -9.28 10.22
N ASP A 52 -8.71 -7.97 10.37
CA ASP A 52 -10.00 -7.39 10.74
C ASP A 52 -10.75 -6.80 9.53
N ILE A 53 -10.11 -6.70 8.35
CA ILE A 53 -10.67 -6.05 7.14
C ILE A 53 -12.04 -6.65 6.75
N SER A 54 -12.14 -7.97 6.70
CA SER A 54 -13.37 -8.65 6.25
C SER A 54 -14.58 -8.30 7.14
N ASP A 55 -14.42 -8.44 8.44
CA ASP A 55 -15.51 -8.19 9.40
C ASP A 55 -15.84 -6.70 9.46
N PHE A 56 -14.84 -5.85 9.36
CA PHE A 56 -15.02 -4.40 9.31
C PHE A 56 -15.84 -3.98 8.07
N ILE A 57 -15.56 -4.52 6.89
CA ILE A 57 -16.32 -4.24 5.66
C ILE A 57 -17.80 -4.58 5.87
N ILE A 58 -18.09 -5.74 6.46
CA ILE A 58 -19.47 -6.17 6.71
C ILE A 58 -20.15 -5.21 7.70
N ALA A 59 -19.47 -4.85 8.78
CA ALA A 59 -20.01 -3.95 9.80
C ALA A 59 -20.25 -2.53 9.25
N LEU A 60 -19.29 -1.99 8.51
CA LEU A 60 -19.40 -0.67 7.88
C LEU A 60 -20.45 -0.69 6.77
N GLY A 61 -20.41 -1.68 5.88
CA GLY A 61 -21.30 -1.76 4.73
C GLY A 61 -22.79 -1.75 5.11
N ASN A 62 -23.15 -2.42 6.21
CA ASN A 62 -24.52 -2.41 6.72
C ASN A 62 -24.98 -1.05 7.30
N LYS A 63 -24.06 -0.10 7.49
CA LYS A 63 -24.35 1.26 7.97
C LYS A 63 -24.31 2.30 6.84
N LEU A 64 -23.83 1.91 5.65
CA LEU A 64 -23.71 2.85 4.53
C LEU A 64 -25.09 3.35 4.08
N PRO A 65 -25.23 4.65 3.77
CA PRO A 65 -26.51 5.24 3.39
C PRO A 65 -26.96 4.74 2.01
N GLU A 66 -28.20 4.26 1.92
CA GLU A 66 -28.77 3.67 0.69
C GLU A 66 -28.98 4.70 -0.42
N ASP A 67 -29.04 5.98 -0.10
CA ASP A 67 -29.09 7.06 -1.10
C ASP A 67 -27.74 7.24 -1.84
N ARG A 68 -26.64 6.89 -1.22
CA ARG A 68 -25.28 6.98 -1.79
C ARG A 68 -24.71 5.63 -2.28
N PHE A 69 -25.07 4.54 -1.63
CA PHE A 69 -24.55 3.21 -1.93
C PHE A 69 -25.66 2.24 -2.33
N GLU A 70 -25.33 1.30 -3.18
CA GLU A 70 -26.17 0.16 -3.52
C GLU A 70 -25.50 -1.16 -3.13
N LYS A 71 -26.31 -2.12 -2.68
CA LYS A 71 -25.85 -3.47 -2.40
C LYS A 71 -25.95 -4.32 -3.67
N ARG A 72 -24.83 -4.64 -4.30
CA ARG A 72 -24.78 -5.43 -5.56
C ARG A 72 -24.63 -6.94 -5.39
N GLY A 73 -24.55 -7.43 -4.15
CA GLY A 73 -24.37 -8.86 -3.86
C GLY A 73 -24.16 -9.12 -2.39
N ASP A 74 -23.74 -10.33 -2.05
CA ASP A 74 -23.46 -10.72 -0.67
C ASP A 74 -22.25 -9.95 -0.15
N ASN A 75 -22.53 -9.01 0.76
CA ASN A 75 -21.54 -8.11 1.37
C ASN A 75 -20.73 -7.30 0.33
N ILE A 76 -21.37 -6.84 -0.74
CA ILE A 76 -20.79 -5.96 -1.75
C ILE A 76 -21.57 -4.66 -1.78
N TRP A 77 -20.94 -3.54 -1.43
CA TRP A 77 -21.50 -2.21 -1.47
C TRP A 77 -20.73 -1.35 -2.46
N VAL A 78 -21.43 -0.72 -3.37
CA VAL A 78 -20.86 0.12 -4.42
C VAL A 78 -21.50 1.47 -4.39
N ALA A 79 -20.71 2.53 -4.31
CA ALA A 79 -21.24 3.88 -4.40
C ALA A 79 -21.90 4.12 -5.76
N LYS A 80 -23.04 4.81 -5.78
CA LYS A 80 -23.79 5.11 -7.01
C LYS A 80 -22.99 6.00 -7.98
N SER A 81 -22.03 6.76 -7.47
CA SER A 81 -21.12 7.60 -8.27
C SER A 81 -19.89 6.83 -8.78
N ALA A 82 -19.68 5.59 -8.34
CA ALA A 82 -18.57 4.78 -8.82
C ALA A 82 -18.83 4.22 -10.22
N THR A 83 -17.77 4.11 -11.02
CA THR A 83 -17.82 3.48 -12.34
C THR A 83 -17.22 2.08 -12.27
N VAL A 84 -18.05 1.07 -12.53
CA VAL A 84 -17.61 -0.34 -12.59
C VAL A 84 -17.89 -0.89 -13.98
N PHE A 85 -16.86 -1.33 -14.67
CA PHE A 85 -16.99 -1.90 -16.01
C PHE A 85 -17.50 -3.34 -15.97
N ASP A 86 -18.33 -3.74 -16.92
CA ASP A 86 -19.05 -5.00 -16.95
C ASP A 86 -18.14 -6.26 -16.89
N SER A 87 -16.92 -6.15 -17.40
CA SER A 87 -15.95 -7.25 -17.37
C SER A 87 -15.14 -7.36 -16.08
N ALA A 88 -15.35 -6.48 -15.10
CA ALA A 88 -14.74 -6.58 -13.80
C ALA A 88 -15.47 -7.64 -12.95
N TYR A 89 -14.67 -8.44 -12.21
CA TYR A 89 -15.22 -9.32 -11.19
C TYR A 89 -15.06 -8.73 -9.82
N ILE A 90 -16.13 -8.70 -9.04
CA ILE A 90 -16.13 -8.22 -7.66
C ILE A 90 -16.68 -9.30 -6.75
N GLY A 91 -15.81 -9.85 -5.90
CA GLY A 91 -16.17 -10.76 -4.80
C GLY A 91 -16.34 -9.99 -3.48
N GLY A 92 -17.26 -10.48 -2.64
CA GLY A 92 -17.44 -9.92 -1.29
C GLY A 92 -16.52 -10.56 -0.23
N PRO A 93 -16.41 -9.93 0.95
CA PRO A 93 -16.94 -8.62 1.26
C PRO A 93 -16.14 -7.49 0.58
N CYS A 94 -16.81 -6.46 0.10
CA CYS A 94 -16.19 -5.37 -0.63
C CYS A 94 -16.97 -4.05 -0.48
N ILE A 95 -16.24 -2.95 -0.31
CA ILE A 95 -16.78 -1.59 -0.45
C ILE A 95 -16.03 -0.89 -1.58
N ILE A 96 -16.77 -0.37 -2.55
CA ILE A 96 -16.28 0.54 -3.60
C ILE A 96 -16.89 1.92 -3.33
N ASP A 97 -16.05 2.84 -2.94
CA ASP A 97 -16.43 4.16 -2.49
C ASP A 97 -16.72 5.11 -3.67
N GLU A 98 -17.15 6.32 -3.35
CA GLU A 98 -17.60 7.33 -4.31
C GLU A 98 -16.52 7.68 -5.34
N ASN A 99 -16.95 7.94 -6.57
CA ASN A 99 -16.10 8.34 -7.68
C ASN A 99 -14.95 7.35 -8.02
N ALA A 100 -14.94 6.17 -7.38
CA ALA A 100 -13.96 5.13 -7.72
C ALA A 100 -14.24 4.56 -9.11
N THR A 101 -13.17 4.13 -9.77
CA THR A 101 -13.25 3.50 -11.10
C THR A 101 -12.64 2.09 -11.03
N VAL A 102 -13.46 1.07 -11.33
CA VAL A 102 -13.02 -0.32 -11.48
C VAL A 102 -13.09 -0.69 -12.96
N ARG A 103 -11.92 -0.78 -13.59
CA ARG A 103 -11.77 -0.94 -15.03
C ARG A 103 -11.95 -2.38 -15.50
N GLN A 104 -11.91 -2.55 -16.82
CA GLN A 104 -12.08 -3.83 -17.50
C GLN A 104 -11.14 -4.92 -16.96
N CYS A 105 -11.66 -6.11 -16.77
CA CYS A 105 -10.93 -7.29 -16.32
C CYS A 105 -10.27 -7.16 -14.94
N ALA A 106 -10.61 -6.14 -14.15
CA ALA A 106 -10.19 -6.09 -12.76
C ALA A 106 -10.77 -7.29 -11.99
N PHE A 107 -9.96 -7.87 -11.09
CA PHE A 107 -10.35 -9.03 -10.30
C PHE A 107 -10.25 -8.72 -8.80
N ILE A 108 -11.36 -8.29 -8.20
CA ILE A 108 -11.47 -8.05 -6.75
C ILE A 108 -11.95 -9.34 -6.09
N ARG A 109 -11.06 -10.04 -5.37
CA ARG A 109 -11.35 -11.34 -4.76
C ARG A 109 -12.15 -11.26 -3.48
N GLY A 110 -12.22 -10.07 -2.87
CA GLY A 110 -12.91 -9.82 -1.61
C GLY A 110 -11.98 -9.36 -0.50
N SER A 111 -12.59 -9.01 0.63
CA SER A 111 -11.96 -8.29 1.74
C SER A 111 -11.26 -7.03 1.23
N ALA A 112 -11.95 -6.22 0.41
CA ALA A 112 -11.36 -5.06 -0.25
C ALA A 112 -12.16 -3.78 0.03
N ILE A 113 -11.46 -2.73 0.43
CA ILE A 113 -11.98 -1.36 0.49
C ILE A 113 -11.28 -0.57 -0.58
N VAL A 114 -12.05 -0.02 -1.51
CA VAL A 114 -11.59 0.84 -2.60
C VAL A 114 -12.07 2.26 -2.29
N GLY A 115 -11.16 3.13 -1.88
CA GLY A 115 -11.45 4.49 -1.41
C GLY A 115 -11.97 5.44 -2.49
N ASN A 116 -12.42 6.60 -2.07
CA ASN A 116 -12.99 7.62 -2.94
C ASN A 116 -12.02 8.05 -4.04
N GLY A 117 -12.50 8.11 -5.29
CA GLY A 117 -11.70 8.53 -6.45
C GLY A 117 -10.55 7.58 -6.81
N THR A 118 -10.50 6.39 -6.22
CA THR A 118 -9.48 5.37 -6.48
C THR A 118 -9.67 4.71 -7.84
N THR A 119 -8.58 4.40 -8.52
CA THR A 119 -8.59 3.64 -9.78
C THR A 119 -8.04 2.23 -9.57
N VAL A 120 -8.89 1.22 -9.77
CA VAL A 120 -8.52 -0.19 -9.92
C VAL A 120 -8.54 -0.51 -11.41
N GLY A 121 -7.36 -0.66 -12.00
CA GLY A 121 -7.22 -0.67 -13.45
C GLY A 121 -7.36 -2.03 -14.09
N ASN A 122 -7.06 -2.06 -15.39
CA ASN A 122 -7.15 -3.26 -16.20
C ASN A 122 -6.34 -4.41 -15.64
N SER A 123 -6.97 -5.56 -15.47
CA SER A 123 -6.35 -6.81 -15.01
C SER A 123 -5.59 -6.68 -13.67
N THR A 124 -6.01 -5.74 -12.83
CA THR A 124 -5.48 -5.60 -11.47
C THR A 124 -6.23 -6.55 -10.55
N GLU A 125 -5.48 -7.33 -9.76
CA GLU A 125 -6.04 -8.22 -8.75
C GLU A 125 -5.91 -7.62 -7.36
N LEU A 126 -7.02 -7.58 -6.61
CA LEU A 126 -7.07 -7.14 -5.20
C LEU A 126 -7.52 -8.30 -4.29
N LYS A 127 -6.83 -8.45 -3.15
CA LYS A 127 -7.20 -9.45 -2.13
C LYS A 127 -6.76 -8.99 -0.74
N ASN A 128 -7.72 -8.82 0.18
CA ASN A 128 -7.49 -8.41 1.56
C ASN A 128 -6.72 -7.09 1.65
N VAL A 129 -7.34 -5.99 1.22
CA VAL A 129 -6.69 -4.69 1.05
C VAL A 129 -7.53 -3.52 1.54
N VAL A 130 -6.85 -2.48 1.99
CA VAL A 130 -7.43 -1.14 2.16
C VAL A 130 -6.70 -0.20 1.22
N LEU A 131 -7.41 0.31 0.21
CA LEU A 131 -6.95 1.40 -0.64
C LEU A 131 -7.61 2.68 -0.14
N PHE A 132 -6.80 3.66 0.26
CA PHE A 132 -7.27 4.98 0.66
C PHE A 132 -7.79 5.77 -0.54
N ASN A 133 -8.25 6.99 -0.30
CA ASN A 133 -8.75 7.85 -1.38
C ASN A 133 -7.66 8.11 -2.42
N LYS A 134 -8.09 8.22 -3.69
CA LYS A 134 -7.24 8.54 -4.84
C LYS A 134 -6.02 7.64 -5.06
N VAL A 135 -6.06 6.42 -4.54
CA VAL A 135 -5.05 5.40 -4.86
C VAL A 135 -5.17 5.00 -6.33
N GLU A 136 -4.03 4.76 -6.97
CA GLU A 136 -4.00 4.27 -8.35
C GLU A 136 -3.23 2.95 -8.45
N VAL A 137 -3.95 1.91 -8.87
CA VAL A 137 -3.39 0.59 -9.21
C VAL A 137 -3.87 0.23 -10.63
N PRO A 138 -3.36 0.96 -11.65
CA PRO A 138 -4.06 1.14 -12.91
C PRO A 138 -3.87 0.02 -13.94
N HIS A 139 -2.82 -0.82 -13.83
CA HIS A 139 -2.45 -1.75 -14.88
C HIS A 139 -1.73 -3.00 -14.38
N TYR A 140 -2.36 -4.18 -14.51
CA TYR A 140 -1.73 -5.48 -14.24
C TYR A 140 -1.04 -5.56 -12.88
N ASN A 141 -1.63 -4.93 -11.86
CA ASN A 141 -1.07 -4.96 -10.51
C ASN A 141 -1.61 -6.18 -9.75
N TYR A 142 -0.80 -6.72 -8.85
CA TYR A 142 -1.28 -7.59 -7.79
C TYR A 142 -1.12 -6.90 -6.45
N VAL A 143 -2.23 -6.70 -5.73
CA VAL A 143 -2.24 -6.08 -4.39
C VAL A 143 -2.92 -7.04 -3.43
N GLY A 144 -2.12 -7.67 -2.59
CA GLY A 144 -2.61 -8.66 -1.62
C GLY A 144 -2.11 -8.38 -0.21
N ASP A 145 -3.02 -8.50 0.78
CA ASP A 145 -2.71 -8.33 2.21
C ASP A 145 -1.93 -7.03 2.47
N SER A 146 -2.46 -5.90 2.00
CA SER A 146 -1.77 -4.62 1.89
C SER A 146 -2.65 -3.44 2.28
N VAL A 147 -2.01 -2.34 2.71
CA VAL A 147 -2.65 -1.03 2.92
C VAL A 147 -1.92 0.00 2.08
N LEU A 148 -2.64 0.69 1.22
CA LEU A 148 -2.13 1.75 0.36
C LEU A 148 -2.74 3.08 0.78
N GLY A 149 -1.89 4.03 1.18
CA GLY A 149 -2.28 5.35 1.67
C GLY A 149 -2.77 6.29 0.57
N PHE A 150 -3.21 7.46 0.98
CA PHE A 150 -3.77 8.49 0.11
C PHE A 150 -2.83 8.86 -1.05
N HIS A 151 -3.37 8.88 -2.27
CA HIS A 151 -2.59 9.14 -3.49
C HIS A 151 -1.41 8.17 -3.75
N ALA A 152 -1.36 7.01 -3.09
CA ALA A 152 -0.35 6.03 -3.45
C ALA A 152 -0.60 5.50 -4.86
N HIS A 153 0.49 5.35 -5.63
CA HIS A 153 0.45 4.89 -7.01
C HIS A 153 1.34 3.65 -7.19
N MET A 154 0.84 2.68 -7.93
CA MET A 154 1.63 1.51 -8.34
C MET A 154 1.72 1.46 -9.87
N GLY A 155 2.92 1.68 -10.40
CA GLY A 155 3.20 1.58 -11.83
C GLY A 155 2.82 0.22 -12.42
N ALA A 156 2.65 0.17 -13.74
CA ALA A 156 2.20 -1.03 -14.45
C ALA A 156 3.04 -2.26 -14.11
N GLY A 157 2.38 -3.39 -13.82
CA GLY A 157 3.03 -4.66 -13.52
C GLY A 157 3.71 -4.74 -12.15
N SER A 158 3.65 -3.69 -11.33
CA SER A 158 4.18 -3.78 -9.97
C SER A 158 3.27 -4.61 -9.06
N ILE A 159 3.87 -5.34 -8.12
CA ILE A 159 3.15 -6.30 -7.28
C ILE A 159 3.57 -6.24 -5.81
N THR A 160 2.64 -6.56 -4.90
CA THR A 160 2.91 -6.80 -3.49
C THR A 160 2.95 -8.31 -3.23
N SER A 161 4.14 -8.91 -3.23
CA SER A 161 4.28 -10.31 -2.83
C SER A 161 3.93 -10.47 -1.36
N ASN A 162 3.00 -11.37 -1.02
CA ASN A 162 2.43 -11.44 0.33
C ASN A 162 2.76 -12.73 1.08
N VAL A 163 3.49 -13.68 0.47
CA VAL A 163 3.87 -14.95 1.08
C VAL A 163 5.36 -15.19 0.92
N LYS A 164 6.03 -15.53 2.03
CA LYS A 164 7.44 -15.95 2.00
C LYS A 164 7.58 -17.35 1.38
N ALA A 165 8.70 -17.59 0.72
CA ALA A 165 9.00 -18.91 0.10
C ALA A 165 9.01 -20.06 1.12
N ASP A 166 9.47 -19.80 2.36
CA ASP A 166 9.49 -20.77 3.46
C ASP A 166 8.14 -20.94 4.17
N LYS A 167 7.11 -20.17 3.75
CA LYS A 167 5.74 -20.16 4.32
C LYS A 167 5.67 -19.87 5.82
N LYS A 168 6.73 -19.34 6.42
CA LYS A 168 6.73 -18.87 7.82
C LYS A 168 6.07 -17.50 7.94
N ASN A 169 5.82 -17.07 9.17
CA ASN A 169 5.32 -15.73 9.44
C ASN A 169 6.24 -14.66 8.88
N VAL A 170 5.65 -13.56 8.46
CA VAL A 170 6.38 -12.41 7.94
C VAL A 170 7.00 -11.65 9.11
N VAL A 171 8.26 -11.29 8.94
CA VAL A 171 9.02 -10.43 9.85
C VAL A 171 9.25 -9.11 9.15
N ILE A 172 8.93 -8.01 9.80
CA ILE A 172 9.26 -6.66 9.30
C ILE A 172 10.73 -6.40 9.59
N HIS A 173 11.48 -6.07 8.56
CA HIS A 173 12.90 -5.70 8.65
C HIS A 173 13.05 -4.19 8.46
N CYS A 174 13.58 -3.48 9.44
CA CYS A 174 13.73 -2.03 9.39
C CYS A 174 15.11 -1.63 9.94
N GLY A 175 16.04 -1.32 9.06
CA GLY A 175 17.43 -1.12 9.46
C GLY A 175 17.99 -2.38 10.15
N GLU A 176 18.43 -2.22 11.39
CA GLU A 176 18.90 -3.33 12.23
C GLU A 176 17.79 -3.99 13.05
N GLU A 177 16.58 -3.40 13.06
CA GLU A 177 15.45 -3.90 13.83
C GLU A 177 14.65 -4.95 13.07
N ASN A 178 14.11 -5.93 13.80
CA ASN A 178 13.21 -6.94 13.28
C ASN A 178 11.99 -7.04 14.18
N MET A 179 10.80 -7.08 13.58
CA MET A 179 9.54 -7.25 14.32
C MET A 179 8.76 -8.45 13.80
N GLU A 180 8.51 -9.40 14.67
CA GLU A 180 7.62 -10.53 14.41
C GLU A 180 6.17 -10.03 14.34
N THR A 181 5.47 -10.38 13.25
CA THR A 181 4.09 -9.92 13.02
C THR A 181 3.04 -10.93 13.45
N GLY A 182 3.42 -12.18 13.61
CA GLY A 182 2.48 -13.28 13.83
C GLY A 182 1.65 -13.66 12.60
N LEU A 183 1.79 -12.96 11.48
CA LEU A 183 0.99 -13.14 10.26
C LEU A 183 1.79 -13.87 9.17
N ARG A 184 1.15 -14.88 8.56
CA ARG A 184 1.76 -15.62 7.42
C ARG A 184 1.71 -14.87 6.11
N LYS A 185 0.80 -13.90 5.97
CA LYS A 185 0.58 -13.12 4.75
C LYS A 185 0.57 -11.64 5.10
N ILE A 186 1.52 -10.94 4.54
CA ILE A 186 1.60 -9.47 4.52
C ILE A 186 2.22 -9.09 3.19
N GLY A 187 1.55 -8.26 2.42
CA GLY A 187 2.09 -7.68 1.19
C GLY A 187 2.97 -6.48 1.50
N ALA A 188 2.49 -5.28 1.19
CA ALA A 188 3.20 -4.04 1.45
C ALA A 188 2.29 -2.98 2.11
N MET A 189 2.93 -2.07 2.84
CA MET A 189 2.30 -0.87 3.39
C MET A 189 2.90 0.33 2.68
N LEU A 190 2.09 1.03 1.89
CA LEU A 190 2.52 2.22 1.16
C LEU A 190 1.97 3.46 1.85
N GLY A 191 2.85 4.30 2.37
CA GLY A 191 2.46 5.58 2.95
C GLY A 191 1.82 6.52 1.91
N ASP A 192 1.17 7.56 2.38
CA ASP A 192 0.55 8.55 1.50
C ASP A 192 1.53 9.09 0.47
N TRP A 193 1.09 9.23 -0.78
CA TRP A 193 1.90 9.74 -1.89
C TRP A 193 3.13 8.87 -2.24
N ALA A 194 3.16 7.61 -1.82
CA ALA A 194 4.18 6.69 -2.28
C ALA A 194 3.96 6.35 -3.76
N ASP A 195 5.03 6.34 -4.55
CA ASP A 195 4.98 6.11 -5.98
C ASP A 195 5.92 4.97 -6.37
N ILE A 196 5.36 3.87 -6.84
CA ILE A 196 6.07 2.63 -7.15
C ILE A 196 6.30 2.51 -8.64
N GLY A 197 7.54 2.49 -9.07
CA GLY A 197 7.90 2.34 -10.48
C GLY A 197 7.42 1.02 -11.10
N CYS A 198 7.19 1.03 -12.41
CA CYS A 198 6.68 -0.13 -13.15
C CYS A 198 7.50 -1.41 -12.93
N ASN A 199 6.84 -2.56 -12.97
CA ASN A 199 7.43 -3.90 -12.81
C ASN A 199 8.27 -4.07 -11.53
N SER A 200 7.97 -3.32 -10.50
CA SER A 200 8.62 -3.47 -9.19
C SER A 200 7.96 -4.58 -8.37
N VAL A 201 8.77 -5.26 -7.57
CA VAL A 201 8.33 -6.31 -6.65
C VAL A 201 8.57 -5.85 -5.21
N LEU A 202 7.47 -5.67 -4.48
CA LEU A 202 7.53 -5.42 -3.04
C LEU A 202 7.42 -6.76 -2.31
N ASN A 203 8.50 -7.19 -1.66
CA ASN A 203 8.56 -8.46 -0.95
C ASN A 203 7.68 -8.44 0.32
N PRO A 204 7.28 -9.59 0.86
CA PRO A 204 6.40 -9.66 2.03
C PRO A 204 6.90 -8.82 3.21
N GLY A 205 6.04 -7.93 3.69
CA GLY A 205 6.36 -7.02 4.80
C GLY A 205 7.17 -5.79 4.40
N THR A 206 7.20 -5.42 3.12
CA THR A 206 7.78 -4.14 2.68
C THR A 206 6.94 -2.96 3.15
N ILE A 207 7.60 -1.92 3.66
CA ILE A 207 6.95 -0.66 4.06
C ILE A 207 7.64 0.50 3.36
N ILE A 208 6.85 1.30 2.67
CA ILE A 208 7.31 2.49 1.96
C ILE A 208 6.77 3.72 2.67
N GLY A 209 7.66 4.59 3.12
CA GLY A 209 7.30 5.85 3.78
C GLY A 209 6.59 6.83 2.85
N ARG A 210 5.96 7.85 3.45
CA ARG A 210 5.24 8.91 2.73
C ARG A 210 6.12 9.58 1.68
N HIS A 211 5.51 9.98 0.55
CA HIS A 211 6.19 10.74 -0.51
C HIS A 211 7.46 10.09 -1.07
N THR A 212 7.60 8.79 -0.95
CA THR A 212 8.79 8.05 -1.44
C THR A 212 8.52 7.48 -2.83
N ASN A 213 9.49 7.65 -3.74
CA ASN A 213 9.46 7.10 -5.09
C ASN A 213 10.42 5.91 -5.22
N LEU A 214 9.94 4.85 -5.86
CA LEU A 214 10.77 3.72 -6.28
C LEU A 214 11.00 3.76 -7.78
N TYR A 215 12.25 3.53 -8.20
CA TYR A 215 12.55 3.39 -9.61
C TYR A 215 11.92 2.12 -10.20
N PRO A 216 11.61 2.11 -11.50
CA PRO A 216 11.12 0.92 -12.18
C PRO A 216 12.07 -0.29 -12.02
N LEU A 217 11.52 -1.50 -12.10
CA LEU A 217 12.26 -2.76 -11.96
C LEU A 217 12.92 -2.96 -10.59
N SER A 218 12.44 -2.27 -9.57
CA SER A 218 12.96 -2.40 -8.22
C SER A 218 12.46 -3.67 -7.53
N MET A 219 13.38 -4.38 -6.84
CA MET A 219 13.03 -5.43 -5.90
C MET A 219 13.32 -4.92 -4.48
N VAL A 220 12.25 -4.69 -3.71
CA VAL A 220 12.34 -4.06 -2.40
C VAL A 220 12.01 -5.04 -1.28
N ARG A 221 12.77 -5.01 -0.21
CA ARG A 221 12.53 -5.76 1.02
C ARG A 221 12.81 -4.88 2.23
N GLY A 222 11.92 -4.91 3.21
CA GLY A 222 12.03 -4.12 4.44
C GLY A 222 11.47 -2.73 4.28
N CYS A 223 11.97 -1.78 5.05
CA CYS A 223 11.45 -0.42 5.11
C CYS A 223 12.24 0.54 4.24
N VAL A 224 11.55 1.47 3.60
CA VAL A 224 12.15 2.62 2.89
C VAL A 224 11.63 3.90 3.54
N PRO A 225 12.49 4.83 3.97
CA PRO A 225 12.06 6.00 4.72
C PRO A 225 11.21 6.96 3.88
N ALA A 226 10.44 7.83 4.55
CA ALA A 226 9.64 8.87 3.90
C ALA A 226 10.52 9.90 3.19
N TYR A 227 9.98 10.52 2.13
CA TYR A 227 10.66 11.57 1.36
C TYR A 227 11.98 11.14 0.72
N HIS A 228 12.06 9.89 0.25
CA HIS A 228 13.24 9.37 -0.41
C HIS A 228 12.95 8.89 -1.84
N ILE A 229 14.02 8.72 -2.59
CA ILE A 229 14.04 8.02 -3.88
C ILE A 229 14.84 6.75 -3.69
N TYR A 230 14.18 5.61 -3.85
CA TYR A 230 14.80 4.29 -3.89
C TYR A 230 15.19 3.99 -5.34
N LYS A 231 16.47 4.04 -5.64
CA LYS A 231 17.03 3.67 -6.96
C LYS A 231 17.38 2.19 -7.00
N ASP A 232 17.98 1.71 -5.94
CA ASP A 232 18.30 0.30 -5.65
C ASP A 232 18.58 0.14 -4.16
N LYS A 233 18.86 -1.09 -3.70
CA LYS A 233 19.07 -1.42 -2.28
C LYS A 233 20.26 -0.67 -1.62
N ASP A 234 21.24 -0.26 -2.41
CA ASP A 234 22.46 0.41 -1.94
C ASP A 234 22.44 1.92 -2.20
N ASN A 235 21.37 2.41 -2.86
CA ASN A 235 21.27 3.80 -3.31
C ASN A 235 19.85 4.36 -3.03
N ILE A 236 19.63 4.73 -1.78
CA ILE A 236 18.42 5.41 -1.30
C ILE A 236 18.82 6.83 -0.94
N VAL A 237 18.24 7.81 -1.61
CA VAL A 237 18.58 9.22 -1.46
C VAL A 237 17.39 10.05 -1.00
N GLU A 238 17.62 11.02 -0.15
CA GLU A 238 16.58 11.96 0.29
C GLU A 238 16.11 12.82 -0.91
N LYS A 239 14.81 13.08 -0.98
CA LYS A 239 14.25 14.01 -1.96
C LYS A 239 14.64 15.43 -1.61
N ILE A 240 15.09 16.18 -2.58
CA ILE A 240 15.21 17.63 -2.47
C ILE A 240 13.78 18.17 -2.63
N THR A 241 13.22 18.69 -1.56
CA THR A 241 11.95 19.44 -1.60
C THR A 241 12.34 20.91 -1.75
N ASP A 242 11.96 21.50 -2.89
CA ASP A 242 12.08 22.95 -3.09
C ASP A 242 11.13 23.73 -2.17
#